data_457a07a603993aa6131401adcd2bf136
#
_entry.id   457a07a603993aa6131401adcd2bf136
#
_cell.length_a   1.000
_cell.length_b   1.000
_cell.length_c   1.000
_cell.angle_alpha   90.00
_cell.angle_beta   90.00
_cell.angle_gamma   90.00
#
_symmetry.space_group_name_H-M   'P 1'
#
loop_
_entity.id
_entity.type
_entity.pdbx_description
1 polymer ?
#
loop_
_entity_poly.entity_id
_entity_poly.type
_entity_poly.pdbx_seq_one_letter_code
_entity_poly.pdbx_strand_id
1 'polypeptide(L)'
;LKKIIFLITIFLFFATASFAEIDYSKISPNQNINIIFGKKQPSKSQIKKSYSHDLIFYKSATLAVIAAKTNPEYLSPENRFILRRPVDTNDPDYYGSGITVLTYDTPEGHFKIHYTEDNTNGDAVYGYDGDPATIPQFVIDVGASFELAWSHILSLGFPPLPGDNNKGGDSRFDVYILNLPGSYGYTSYDDSPLYTYIVIDNDFATVPQNFDPEGKQKGAIKVTAAHELFHAFQFQYSTNISKNGWWMETSSTWMEDEVFPEVKDYLNYIGLRYDDINDNGKWDIGETYYNIDGSIAGTTGRSSKWFDNPDMSLDTYNGSHEYGTVIWAKYLSGTYGNNVIKSVWNRIGSGSVALTSISDELSSLQTNLENAFGLFQVANYKRDYMDGNYYPIIKHTATYTSYPQTVNGTINHLASFYYAFKADDSPSILTFTFTNMNSANIASKLILTTTTGDYEEEDIVLNSPSVAKQITSFGTASNYSKAVLIIINTSLTDKETFSVDVNKETQSTSSDNQHGCFIATAVYGSYFDPRVIVLRKFRDEHLLTNPLGRVFVSFYYNISPSIAAFLEKHTILKVTTMFFLTALVYIIKYPQTALLLLVLTLLSLYSIKKKRQKTRGVSSIVENEKGP
;
A
#
# COMPACT_ATOMS: atom_id res chain seq x y z
N LEU A 1 -39.66 -31.11 -6.77
CA LEU A 1 -39.43 -29.76 -6.25
C LEU A 1 -38.60 -29.75 -4.96
N LYS A 2 -38.93 -30.60 -3.94
CA LYS A 2 -38.15 -30.68 -2.67
C LYS A 2 -36.71 -31.18 -2.86
N LYS A 3 -36.39 -32.04 -3.83
CA LYS A 3 -35.02 -32.49 -4.15
C LYS A 3 -34.21 -31.42 -4.94
N ILE A 4 -34.89 -30.59 -5.73
CA ILE A 4 -34.27 -29.49 -6.47
C ILE A 4 -33.95 -28.33 -5.52
N ILE A 5 -34.83 -28.05 -4.55
CA ILE A 5 -34.57 -27.04 -3.50
C ILE A 5 -33.41 -27.49 -2.59
N PHE A 6 -33.28 -28.78 -2.30
CA PHE A 6 -32.17 -29.33 -1.50
C PHE A 6 -30.82 -29.27 -2.24
N LEU A 7 -30.80 -29.47 -3.57
CA LEU A 7 -29.58 -29.28 -4.37
C LEU A 7 -29.18 -27.79 -4.53
N ILE A 8 -30.16 -26.90 -4.67
CA ILE A 8 -29.89 -25.45 -4.75
C ILE A 8 -29.38 -24.90 -3.39
N THR A 9 -29.84 -25.48 -2.27
CA THR A 9 -29.38 -25.10 -0.93
C THR A 9 -27.95 -25.61 -0.66
N ILE A 10 -27.49 -26.68 -1.29
CA ILE A 10 -26.13 -27.19 -1.18
C ILE A 10 -25.15 -26.36 -2.07
N PHE A 11 -25.61 -25.83 -3.22
CA PHE A 11 -24.79 -25.00 -4.10
C PHE A 11 -24.62 -23.55 -3.62
N LEU A 12 -25.36 -23.07 -2.63
CA LEU A 12 -25.26 -21.75 -2.03
C LEU A 12 -24.38 -21.72 -0.76
N PHE A 13 -23.73 -22.84 -0.39
CA PHE A 13 -22.86 -22.92 0.80
C PHE A 13 -21.36 -22.89 0.50
N PHE A 14 -20.94 -22.65 -0.73
CA PHE A 14 -19.53 -22.52 -1.11
C PHE A 14 -19.13 -21.08 -1.47
N ALA A 15 -19.68 -20.09 -0.78
CA ALA A 15 -19.28 -18.71 -0.98
C ALA A 15 -18.64 -18.15 0.30
N THR A 16 -17.40 -17.76 0.17
CA THR A 16 -16.61 -16.92 1.05
C THR A 16 -16.15 -17.56 2.38
N ALA A 17 -15.05 -18.29 2.33
CA ALA A 17 -14.23 -18.46 3.53
C ALA A 17 -13.65 -17.10 3.91
N SER A 18 -14.28 -16.39 4.85
CA SER A 18 -13.64 -15.25 5.50
C SER A 18 -12.65 -15.82 6.50
N PHE A 19 -11.36 -15.53 6.30
CA PHE A 19 -10.32 -16.00 7.20
C PHE A 19 -10.45 -15.29 8.55
N ALA A 20 -10.59 -16.05 9.63
CA ALA A 20 -10.60 -15.51 10.98
C ALA A 20 -9.21 -14.93 11.30
N GLU A 21 -9.17 -13.77 11.91
CA GLU A 21 -7.93 -13.20 12.46
C GLU A 21 -7.40 -14.16 13.55
N ILE A 22 -6.23 -14.76 13.30
CA ILE A 22 -5.62 -15.76 14.18
C ILE A 22 -4.77 -15.03 15.21
N ASP A 23 -5.12 -15.16 16.48
CA ASP A 23 -4.25 -14.74 17.58
C ASP A 23 -3.27 -15.89 17.90
N TYR A 24 -2.14 -15.93 17.20
CA TYR A 24 -1.12 -16.96 17.36
C TYR A 24 -0.63 -17.13 18.79
N SER A 25 -0.69 -16.07 19.61
CA SER A 25 -0.29 -16.15 21.02
C SER A 25 -1.17 -17.08 21.85
N LYS A 26 -2.35 -17.44 21.36
CA LYS A 26 -3.34 -18.29 22.02
C LYS A 26 -3.39 -19.71 21.47
N ILE A 27 -2.65 -19.99 20.40
CA ILE A 27 -2.61 -21.29 19.76
C ILE A 27 -1.28 -21.96 20.09
N SER A 28 -1.30 -23.12 20.73
CA SER A 28 -0.07 -23.85 21.02
C SER A 28 0.58 -24.40 19.73
N PRO A 29 1.91 -24.63 19.71
CA PRO A 29 2.60 -25.23 18.57
C PRO A 29 1.94 -26.52 18.08
N ASN A 30 1.52 -27.39 19.01
CA ASN A 30 0.85 -28.65 18.67
C ASN A 30 -0.52 -28.44 18.01
N GLN A 31 -1.26 -27.41 18.39
CA GLN A 31 -2.55 -27.06 17.76
C GLN A 31 -2.35 -26.48 16.35
N ASN A 32 -1.32 -25.65 16.15
CA ASN A 32 -1.00 -25.12 14.83
C ASN A 32 -0.75 -26.26 13.83
N ILE A 33 0.07 -27.24 14.19
CA ILE A 33 0.34 -28.40 13.33
C ILE A 33 -0.94 -29.20 13.06
N ASN A 34 -1.79 -29.41 14.05
CA ASN A 34 -3.09 -30.10 13.83
C ASN A 34 -4.01 -29.35 12.87
N ILE A 35 -3.97 -28.01 12.84
CA ILE A 35 -4.75 -27.20 11.90
C ILE A 35 -4.20 -27.33 10.48
N ILE A 36 -2.88 -27.15 10.31
CA ILE A 36 -2.19 -27.23 9.02
C ILE A 36 -2.50 -28.56 8.32
N PHE A 37 -2.43 -29.67 9.06
CA PHE A 37 -2.68 -31.01 8.55
C PHE A 37 -4.16 -31.48 8.74
N GLY A 38 -5.09 -30.58 9.01
CA GLY A 38 -6.54 -30.90 9.06
C GLY A 38 -6.98 -31.78 10.24
N LYS A 39 -6.12 -32.01 11.25
CA LYS A 39 -6.43 -32.97 12.34
C LYS A 39 -7.35 -32.40 13.42
N LYS A 40 -7.31 -31.08 13.70
CA LYS A 40 -8.13 -30.45 14.73
C LYS A 40 -8.22 -28.93 14.53
N GLN A 41 -9.44 -28.41 14.59
CA GLN A 41 -9.67 -26.96 14.60
C GLN A 41 -9.60 -26.40 16.04
N PRO A 42 -9.13 -25.14 16.24
CA PRO A 42 -9.09 -24.49 17.55
C PRO A 42 -10.49 -24.26 18.10
N SER A 43 -10.61 -24.16 19.42
CA SER A 43 -11.91 -23.84 20.06
C SER A 43 -12.33 -22.40 19.74
N LYS A 44 -13.66 -22.16 19.74
CA LYS A 44 -14.24 -20.80 19.50
C LYS A 44 -13.69 -19.72 20.42
N SER A 45 -13.15 -20.06 21.60
CA SER A 45 -12.52 -19.11 22.52
C SER A 45 -11.13 -18.65 22.08
N GLN A 46 -10.49 -19.38 21.17
CA GLN A 46 -9.15 -19.06 20.63
C GLN A 46 -9.25 -18.21 19.36
N ILE A 47 -10.45 -18.12 18.77
CA ILE A 47 -10.74 -17.28 17.61
C ILE A 47 -11.34 -15.98 18.14
N LYS A 48 -10.70 -14.83 17.91
CA LYS A 48 -11.32 -13.53 18.20
C LYS A 48 -12.64 -13.44 17.43
N LYS A 49 -13.72 -13.00 18.11
CA LYS A 49 -15.08 -12.87 17.59
C LYS A 49 -15.11 -12.54 16.10
N SER A 50 -15.17 -13.55 15.27
CA SER A 50 -15.56 -13.48 13.87
C SER A 50 -16.90 -14.16 13.74
N TYR A 51 -17.76 -13.57 12.96
CA TYR A 51 -19.09 -14.09 12.68
C TYR A 51 -18.98 -15.36 11.85
N SER A 52 -19.58 -16.45 12.36
CA SER A 52 -19.87 -17.74 11.70
C SER A 52 -18.68 -18.55 11.12
N HIS A 53 -18.52 -19.74 11.61
CA HIS A 53 -17.96 -20.99 11.01
C HIS A 53 -16.69 -20.90 10.15
N ASP A 54 -15.79 -19.93 10.38
CA ASP A 54 -14.57 -19.81 9.61
C ASP A 54 -13.51 -20.79 10.12
N LEU A 55 -13.09 -21.69 9.24
CA LEU A 55 -11.93 -22.54 9.45
C LEU A 55 -10.69 -21.64 9.54
N ILE A 56 -9.79 -21.88 10.49
CA ILE A 56 -8.48 -21.26 10.47
C ILE A 56 -7.70 -21.85 9.30
N PHE A 57 -7.16 -20.95 8.50
CA PHE A 57 -6.39 -21.29 7.32
C PHE A 57 -5.16 -20.40 7.25
N TYR A 58 -3.99 -20.99 7.01
CA TYR A 58 -2.72 -20.28 6.87
C TYR A 58 -2.43 -20.02 5.41
N LYS A 59 -2.14 -18.76 5.03
CA LYS A 59 -1.57 -18.49 3.70
C LYS A 59 -0.20 -19.16 3.55
N SER A 60 0.65 -19.01 4.56
CA SER A 60 1.88 -19.78 4.72
C SER A 60 1.94 -20.36 6.12
N ALA A 61 2.31 -21.62 6.24
CA ALA A 61 2.52 -22.25 7.53
C ALA A 61 4.00 -22.22 7.98
N THR A 62 4.88 -21.61 7.19
CA THR A 62 6.34 -21.59 7.41
C THR A 62 6.71 -21.17 8.81
N LEU A 63 6.25 -20.02 9.28
CA LEU A 63 6.66 -19.50 10.57
C LEU A 63 6.08 -20.34 11.75
N ALA A 64 4.87 -20.89 11.58
CA ALA A 64 4.27 -21.81 12.56
C ALA A 64 5.05 -23.12 12.65
N VAL A 65 5.48 -23.67 11.51
CA VAL A 65 6.31 -24.88 11.43
C VAL A 65 7.69 -24.64 12.07
N ILE A 66 8.36 -23.55 11.74
CA ILE A 66 9.67 -23.21 12.32
C ILE A 66 9.56 -22.99 13.83
N ALA A 67 8.54 -22.26 14.30
CA ALA A 67 8.29 -22.07 15.73
C ALA A 67 8.05 -23.41 16.46
N ALA A 68 7.34 -24.34 15.82
CA ALA A 68 7.10 -25.68 16.36
C ALA A 68 8.39 -26.52 16.42
N LYS A 69 9.21 -26.48 15.38
CA LYS A 69 10.51 -27.21 15.33
C LYS A 69 11.53 -26.69 16.32
N THR A 70 11.51 -25.39 16.62
CA THR A 70 12.42 -24.80 17.63
C THR A 70 12.01 -25.12 19.07
N ASN A 71 10.78 -25.60 19.29
CA ASN A 71 10.25 -25.94 20.60
C ASN A 71 9.60 -27.35 20.59
N PRO A 72 10.38 -28.42 20.26
CA PRO A 72 9.83 -29.76 20.03
C PRO A 72 9.21 -30.40 21.26
N GLU A 73 9.56 -29.91 22.46
CA GLU A 73 9.00 -30.41 23.73
C GLU A 73 7.51 -30.15 23.86
N TYR A 74 6.96 -29.15 23.16
CA TYR A 74 5.53 -28.84 23.13
C TYR A 74 4.74 -29.64 22.08
N LEU A 75 5.43 -30.49 21.29
CA LEU A 75 4.80 -31.30 20.24
C LEU A 75 4.54 -32.74 20.73
N SER A 76 3.43 -33.33 20.28
CA SER A 76 3.20 -34.76 20.38
C SER A 76 4.24 -35.53 19.53
N PRO A 77 4.52 -36.80 19.84
CA PRO A 77 5.41 -37.62 19.01
C PRO A 77 4.99 -37.68 17.56
N GLU A 78 3.68 -37.76 17.30
CA GLU A 78 3.10 -37.75 15.95
C GLU A 78 3.37 -36.45 15.22
N ASN A 79 3.18 -35.29 15.85
CA ASN A 79 3.43 -33.99 15.21
C ASN A 79 4.93 -33.74 15.02
N ARG A 80 5.79 -34.26 15.88
CA ARG A 80 7.25 -34.26 15.63
C ARG A 80 7.63 -35.05 14.39
N PHE A 81 6.97 -36.20 14.18
CA PHE A 81 7.19 -37.01 12.97
C PHE A 81 6.78 -36.28 11.71
N ILE A 82 5.57 -35.70 11.68
CA ILE A 82 5.03 -34.96 10.51
C ILE A 82 5.93 -33.77 10.12
N LEU A 83 6.64 -33.14 11.04
CA LEU A 83 7.51 -31.99 10.76
C LEU A 83 8.92 -32.36 10.26
N ARG A 84 9.21 -33.63 10.03
CA ARG A 84 10.43 -34.06 9.35
C ARG A 84 10.32 -33.81 7.84
N ARG A 85 11.43 -33.90 7.15
CA ARG A 85 11.41 -33.96 5.69
C ARG A 85 10.59 -35.17 5.24
N PRO A 86 9.61 -35.01 4.34
CA PRO A 86 8.67 -36.09 3.99
C PRO A 86 9.28 -37.35 3.40
N VAL A 87 10.35 -37.20 2.64
CA VAL A 87 11.10 -38.36 2.11
C VAL A 87 12.57 -38.17 2.45
N ASP A 88 13.01 -38.91 3.45
CA ASP A 88 14.42 -39.12 3.76
C ASP A 88 14.73 -40.61 3.48
N THR A 89 15.95 -40.92 3.05
CA THR A 89 16.46 -42.29 2.90
C THR A 89 16.28 -43.13 4.16
N ASN A 90 16.11 -42.49 5.33
CA ASN A 90 15.89 -43.13 6.64
C ASN A 90 14.40 -43.26 7.01
N ASP A 91 13.48 -42.69 6.26
CA ASP A 91 12.03 -42.70 6.58
C ASP A 91 11.17 -42.86 5.30
N PRO A 92 11.25 -44.03 4.63
CA PRO A 92 10.58 -44.26 3.38
C PRO A 92 9.04 -44.30 3.49
N ASP A 93 8.51 -44.41 4.72
CA ASP A 93 7.08 -44.57 4.98
C ASP A 93 6.40 -43.25 5.38
N TYR A 94 6.99 -42.07 5.11
CA TYR A 94 6.40 -40.78 5.50
C TYR A 94 4.99 -40.58 4.92
N TYR A 95 4.77 -40.91 3.64
CA TYR A 95 3.45 -40.87 2.99
C TYR A 95 2.52 -42.01 3.46
N GLY A 96 3.03 -42.93 4.26
CA GLY A 96 2.33 -44.12 4.74
C GLY A 96 2.97 -45.40 4.24
N SER A 97 2.86 -46.47 5.05
CA SER A 97 3.46 -47.77 4.71
C SER A 97 2.85 -48.34 3.42
N GLY A 98 3.69 -48.63 2.44
CA GLY A 98 3.30 -49.18 1.15
C GLY A 98 2.85 -48.16 0.11
N ILE A 99 2.83 -46.85 0.44
CA ILE A 99 2.54 -45.79 -0.54
C ILE A 99 3.73 -45.61 -1.47
N THR A 100 3.49 -45.62 -2.77
CA THR A 100 4.53 -45.33 -3.77
C THR A 100 4.67 -43.81 -3.92
N VAL A 101 5.89 -43.31 -3.66
CA VAL A 101 6.26 -41.92 -3.94
C VAL A 101 6.93 -41.84 -5.29
N LEU A 102 6.42 -40.96 -6.15
CA LEU A 102 6.93 -40.65 -7.47
C LEU A 102 7.71 -39.33 -7.41
N THR A 103 8.58 -39.12 -8.39
CA THR A 103 9.35 -37.87 -8.51
C THR A 103 9.28 -37.34 -9.93
N TYR A 104 9.25 -36.01 -10.04
CA TYR A 104 9.40 -35.26 -11.27
C TYR A 104 10.59 -34.31 -11.17
N ASP A 105 11.59 -34.53 -12.01
CA ASP A 105 12.74 -33.63 -12.11
C ASP A 105 12.41 -32.54 -13.13
N THR A 106 12.52 -31.28 -12.74
CA THR A 106 12.23 -30.16 -13.64
C THR A 106 13.21 -30.12 -14.81
N PRO A 107 12.79 -29.70 -16.00
CA PRO A 107 13.66 -29.65 -17.17
C PRO A 107 14.89 -28.74 -16.99
N GLU A 108 14.76 -27.66 -16.25
CA GLU A 108 15.83 -26.71 -15.93
C GLU A 108 16.80 -27.28 -14.89
N GLY A 109 16.36 -28.28 -14.13
CA GLY A 109 17.20 -29.09 -13.25
C GLY A 109 17.42 -28.52 -11.85
N HIS A 110 16.66 -27.47 -11.41
CA HIS A 110 16.83 -26.94 -10.06
C HIS A 110 15.98 -27.68 -9.03
N PHE A 111 14.84 -28.27 -9.44
CA PHE A 111 13.88 -28.86 -8.51
C PHE A 111 13.63 -30.34 -8.75
N LYS A 112 13.38 -31.05 -7.65
CA LYS A 112 12.80 -32.38 -7.60
C LYS A 112 11.45 -32.31 -6.89
N ILE A 113 10.37 -32.65 -7.59
CA ILE A 113 9.01 -32.63 -7.07
C ILE A 113 8.65 -34.05 -6.66
N HIS A 114 8.34 -34.25 -5.38
CA HIS A 114 7.91 -35.53 -4.80
C HIS A 114 6.40 -35.53 -4.66
N TYR A 115 5.72 -36.57 -5.12
CA TYR A 115 4.27 -36.69 -5.08
C TYR A 115 3.83 -38.16 -5.03
N THR A 116 2.55 -38.39 -4.78
CA THR A 116 1.95 -39.71 -4.90
C THR A 116 0.64 -39.64 -5.71
N GLU A 117 0.30 -40.74 -6.35
CA GLU A 117 -1.01 -40.96 -6.98
C GLU A 117 -1.89 -41.90 -6.15
N ASP A 118 -1.38 -42.41 -5.03
CA ASP A 118 -2.13 -43.22 -4.10
C ASP A 118 -2.94 -42.35 -3.10
N ASN A 119 -4.23 -42.44 -3.18
CA ASN A 119 -5.15 -41.64 -2.34
C ASN A 119 -5.58 -42.31 -1.04
N THR A 120 -4.89 -43.35 -0.60
CA THR A 120 -5.22 -44.10 0.62
C THR A 120 -5.24 -43.18 1.86
N ASN A 121 -4.29 -42.22 1.92
CA ASN A 121 -4.18 -41.24 3.01
C ASN A 121 -4.69 -39.83 2.63
N GLY A 122 -5.20 -39.62 1.42
CA GLY A 122 -5.66 -38.34 0.93
C GLY A 122 -4.58 -37.47 0.27
N ASP A 123 -3.36 -38.00 0.14
CA ASP A 123 -2.20 -37.26 -0.39
C ASP A 123 -2.04 -37.31 -1.93
N ALA A 124 -2.92 -38.06 -2.63
CA ALA A 124 -2.84 -38.11 -4.09
C ALA A 124 -2.95 -36.71 -4.68
N VAL A 125 -2.05 -36.42 -5.62
CA VAL A 125 -1.99 -35.11 -6.29
C VAL A 125 -3.21 -34.91 -7.20
N TYR A 126 -3.67 -33.68 -7.32
CA TYR A 126 -4.80 -33.34 -8.18
C TYR A 126 -4.58 -33.80 -9.63
N GLY A 127 -5.63 -34.43 -10.21
CA GLY A 127 -5.59 -34.92 -11.58
C GLY A 127 -4.81 -36.22 -11.76
N TYR A 128 -4.50 -36.92 -10.66
CA TYR A 128 -3.92 -38.28 -10.73
C TYR A 128 -4.84 -39.23 -11.50
N ASP A 129 -4.25 -40.15 -12.28
CA ASP A 129 -4.97 -41.16 -13.04
C ASP A 129 -4.65 -42.59 -12.59
N GLY A 130 -3.69 -42.74 -11.68
CA GLY A 130 -3.23 -44.00 -11.13
C GLY A 130 -2.23 -44.72 -12.05
N ASP A 131 -1.77 -44.09 -13.14
CA ASP A 131 -0.73 -44.61 -14.00
C ASP A 131 0.62 -43.91 -13.70
N PRO A 132 1.55 -44.55 -13.00
CA PRO A 132 2.83 -43.96 -12.64
C PRO A 132 3.74 -43.66 -13.87
N ALA A 133 3.32 -44.02 -15.07
CA ALA A 133 4.02 -43.67 -16.30
C ALA A 133 3.62 -42.30 -16.84
N THR A 134 2.51 -41.74 -16.38
CA THR A 134 2.05 -40.36 -16.70
C THR A 134 2.37 -39.39 -15.57
N ILE A 135 2.77 -38.18 -15.92
CA ILE A 135 3.00 -37.13 -14.92
C ILE A 135 1.77 -36.21 -14.92
N PRO A 136 1.02 -36.10 -13.80
CA PRO A 136 -0.11 -35.20 -13.72
C PRO A 136 0.26 -33.76 -14.07
N GLN A 137 -0.61 -33.07 -14.80
CA GLN A 137 -0.38 -31.68 -15.22
C GLN A 137 -0.14 -30.76 -14.01
N PHE A 138 -0.77 -31.02 -12.89
CA PHE A 138 -0.55 -30.31 -11.64
C PHE A 138 0.93 -30.34 -11.20
N VAL A 139 1.59 -31.49 -11.28
CA VAL A 139 3.01 -31.66 -10.92
C VAL A 139 3.92 -30.88 -11.88
N ILE A 140 3.60 -30.92 -13.18
CA ILE A 140 4.32 -30.14 -14.19
C ILE A 140 4.17 -28.65 -13.92
N ASP A 141 2.96 -28.19 -13.59
CA ASP A 141 2.67 -26.79 -13.27
C ASP A 141 3.39 -26.31 -12.00
N VAL A 142 3.48 -27.16 -10.99
CA VAL A 142 4.27 -26.91 -9.77
C VAL A 142 5.74 -26.70 -10.15
N GLY A 143 6.34 -27.64 -10.86
CA GLY A 143 7.74 -27.54 -11.30
C GLY A 143 8.02 -26.25 -12.08
N ALA A 144 7.20 -25.96 -13.10
CA ALA A 144 7.34 -24.77 -13.92
C ALA A 144 7.22 -23.47 -13.10
N SER A 145 6.31 -23.42 -12.11
CA SER A 145 6.12 -22.24 -11.24
C SER A 145 7.34 -22.02 -10.34
N PHE A 146 7.92 -23.07 -9.77
CA PHE A 146 9.14 -22.98 -8.98
C PHE A 146 10.35 -22.54 -9.80
N GLU A 147 10.52 -23.05 -11.03
CA GLU A 147 11.62 -22.64 -11.92
C GLU A 147 11.52 -21.16 -12.30
N LEU A 148 10.30 -20.68 -12.58
CA LEU A 148 10.08 -19.27 -12.89
C LEU A 148 10.38 -18.37 -11.66
N ALA A 149 9.91 -18.77 -10.48
CA ALA A 149 10.19 -18.05 -9.22
C ALA A 149 11.71 -18.05 -8.93
N TRP A 150 12.39 -19.17 -9.07
CA TRP A 150 13.84 -19.28 -8.92
C TRP A 150 14.58 -18.28 -9.80
N SER A 151 14.30 -18.32 -11.10
CA SER A 151 14.93 -17.44 -12.08
C SER A 151 14.69 -15.96 -11.75
N HIS A 152 13.47 -15.61 -11.36
CA HIS A 152 13.11 -14.23 -11.00
C HIS A 152 13.85 -13.76 -9.74
N ILE A 153 13.86 -14.55 -8.67
CA ILE A 153 14.55 -14.21 -7.41
C ILE A 153 16.05 -14.00 -7.66
N LEU A 154 16.67 -14.85 -8.46
CA LEU A 154 18.08 -14.65 -8.84
C LEU A 154 18.28 -13.37 -9.65
N SER A 155 17.33 -13.00 -10.53
CA SER A 155 17.41 -11.77 -11.32
C SER A 155 17.38 -10.50 -10.45
N LEU A 156 16.73 -10.56 -9.28
CA LEU A 156 16.76 -9.51 -8.25
C LEU A 156 18.11 -9.49 -7.49
N GLY A 157 19.01 -10.43 -7.80
CA GLY A 157 20.38 -10.50 -7.27
C GLY A 157 20.48 -11.19 -5.91
N PHE A 158 19.48 -11.95 -5.46
CA PHE A 158 19.65 -12.84 -4.32
C PHE A 158 20.61 -13.97 -4.69
N PRO A 159 21.51 -14.41 -3.79
CA PRO A 159 22.43 -15.50 -4.06
C PRO A 159 21.67 -16.82 -4.20
N PRO A 160 22.10 -17.75 -5.05
CA PRO A 160 21.45 -19.04 -5.21
C PRO A 160 21.44 -19.81 -3.87
N LEU A 161 20.40 -20.63 -3.70
CA LEU A 161 20.31 -21.52 -2.55
C LEU A 161 21.43 -22.58 -2.63
N PRO A 162 22.08 -22.91 -1.51
CA PRO A 162 23.03 -24.02 -1.47
C PRO A 162 22.29 -25.34 -1.65
N GLY A 163 23.00 -26.35 -2.18
CA GLY A 163 22.48 -27.71 -2.21
C GLY A 163 22.24 -28.25 -0.81
N ASP A 164 21.28 -29.14 -0.67
CA ASP A 164 20.81 -29.68 0.61
C ASP A 164 21.56 -30.94 1.11
N ASN A 165 22.75 -31.16 0.59
CA ASN A 165 23.61 -32.31 0.91
C ASN A 165 23.04 -33.65 0.43
N ASN A 166 22.40 -33.66 -0.76
CA ASN A 166 21.74 -34.81 -1.41
C ASN A 166 20.60 -35.45 -0.58
N LYS A 167 19.96 -34.69 0.27
CA LYS A 167 18.70 -35.11 0.88
C LYS A 167 17.60 -35.18 -0.20
N GLY A 168 16.62 -36.05 -0.03
CA GLY A 168 15.62 -36.29 -1.09
C GLY A 168 16.11 -37.01 -2.33
N GLY A 169 17.40 -37.47 -2.35
CA GLY A 169 17.96 -38.33 -3.37
C GLY A 169 19.09 -37.74 -4.22
N ASP A 170 19.14 -36.41 -4.39
CA ASP A 170 20.23 -35.71 -5.09
C ASP A 170 20.35 -34.24 -4.63
N SER A 171 21.12 -33.40 -5.35
CA SER A 171 21.42 -32.03 -4.96
C SER A 171 20.39 -30.98 -5.39
N ARG A 172 19.28 -31.38 -6.02
CA ARG A 172 18.21 -30.48 -6.42
C ARG A 172 17.42 -30.05 -5.19
N PHE A 173 16.72 -28.93 -5.32
CA PHE A 173 15.85 -28.46 -4.27
C PHE A 173 14.56 -29.30 -4.23
N ASP A 174 14.22 -29.83 -3.05
CA ASP A 174 13.07 -30.71 -2.88
C ASP A 174 11.78 -29.95 -2.61
N VAL A 175 10.74 -30.28 -3.37
CA VAL A 175 9.36 -29.86 -3.15
C VAL A 175 8.49 -31.10 -2.97
N TYR A 176 7.74 -31.16 -1.89
CA TYR A 176 6.84 -32.26 -1.55
C TYR A 176 5.39 -31.82 -1.70
N ILE A 177 4.58 -32.64 -2.33
CA ILE A 177 3.14 -32.41 -2.47
C ILE A 177 2.41 -33.31 -1.49
N LEU A 178 1.67 -32.72 -0.55
CA LEU A 178 0.92 -33.38 0.52
C LEU A 178 -0.44 -32.72 0.71
N ASN A 179 -1.39 -33.41 1.28
CA ASN A 179 -2.66 -32.84 1.66
C ASN A 179 -2.50 -31.89 2.85
N LEU A 180 -2.64 -30.59 2.60
CA LEU A 180 -2.54 -29.50 3.58
C LEU A 180 -3.84 -28.70 3.64
N PRO A 181 -4.96 -29.25 4.10
CA PRO A 181 -6.27 -28.58 4.03
C PRO A 181 -6.35 -27.30 4.88
N GLY A 182 -5.36 -27.01 5.69
CA GLY A 182 -5.26 -25.81 6.53
C GLY A 182 -4.24 -24.78 6.05
N SER A 183 -3.56 -24.99 4.91
CA SER A 183 -2.53 -24.05 4.40
C SER A 183 -2.29 -24.23 2.90
N TYR A 184 -1.74 -23.20 2.24
CA TYR A 184 -1.17 -23.34 0.90
C TYR A 184 0.11 -24.18 0.88
N GLY A 185 0.98 -23.99 1.87
CA GLY A 185 2.26 -24.65 1.96
C GLY A 185 3.08 -24.17 3.14
N TYR A 186 4.29 -24.69 3.22
CA TYR A 186 5.32 -24.19 4.14
C TYR A 186 6.72 -24.53 3.65
N THR A 187 7.68 -23.69 4.06
CA THR A 187 9.11 -23.93 3.93
C THR A 187 9.67 -24.36 5.28
N SER A 188 10.51 -25.36 5.26
CA SER A 188 11.18 -25.88 6.46
C SER A 188 12.65 -26.20 6.17
N TYR A 189 13.39 -26.57 7.20
CA TYR A 189 14.78 -26.99 7.08
C TYR A 189 15.07 -28.17 8.00
N ASP A 190 16.14 -28.89 7.69
CA ASP A 190 16.60 -30.04 8.51
C ASP A 190 17.49 -29.58 9.68
N ASP A 191 18.77 -29.97 9.66
CA ASP A 191 19.72 -29.65 10.73
C ASP A 191 20.29 -28.23 10.62
N SER A 192 20.15 -27.60 9.45
CA SER A 192 20.65 -26.27 9.16
C SER A 192 19.63 -25.47 8.36
N PRO A 193 19.45 -24.16 8.65
CA PRO A 193 18.61 -23.26 7.86
C PRO A 193 19.02 -23.18 6.37
N LEU A 194 20.20 -23.67 6.01
CA LEU A 194 20.67 -23.74 4.63
C LEU A 194 20.13 -24.98 3.88
N TYR A 195 19.68 -26.01 4.59
CA TYR A 195 19.15 -27.25 3.99
C TYR A 195 17.64 -27.26 4.03
N THR A 196 17.08 -26.40 3.19
CA THR A 196 15.63 -26.15 3.11
C THR A 196 14.92 -27.13 2.19
N TYR A 197 13.63 -27.30 2.43
CA TYR A 197 12.69 -27.99 1.56
C TYR A 197 11.32 -27.32 1.69
N ILE A 198 10.45 -27.55 0.71
CA ILE A 198 9.12 -26.99 0.67
C ILE A 198 8.08 -28.10 0.65
N VAL A 199 6.95 -27.88 1.32
CA VAL A 199 5.76 -28.72 1.23
C VAL A 199 4.60 -27.86 0.80
N ILE A 200 3.83 -28.29 -0.21
CA ILE A 200 2.66 -27.58 -0.72
C ILE A 200 1.42 -28.48 -0.73
N ASP A 201 0.26 -27.86 -0.75
CA ASP A 201 -1.03 -28.57 -0.80
C ASP A 201 -1.20 -29.33 -2.12
N ASN A 202 -1.87 -30.48 -2.04
CA ASN A 202 -2.00 -31.38 -3.19
C ASN A 202 -3.12 -31.02 -4.18
N ASP A 203 -4.04 -30.11 -3.82
CA ASP A 203 -5.16 -29.75 -4.70
C ASP A 203 -5.61 -28.28 -4.62
N PHE A 204 -5.18 -27.52 -3.60
CA PHE A 204 -5.58 -26.14 -3.32
C PHE A 204 -7.11 -25.93 -3.30
N ALA A 205 -7.86 -26.94 -2.88
CA ALA A 205 -9.33 -26.89 -2.90
C ALA A 205 -9.90 -25.78 -1.98
N THR A 206 -9.25 -25.54 -0.83
CA THR A 206 -9.71 -24.65 0.25
C THR A 206 -9.24 -23.20 0.12
N VAL A 207 -8.35 -22.89 -0.80
CA VAL A 207 -7.79 -21.53 -0.97
C VAL A 207 -8.84 -20.54 -1.50
N PRO A 208 -8.72 -19.23 -1.22
CA PRO A 208 -9.62 -18.22 -1.75
C PRO A 208 -9.49 -18.05 -3.27
N GLN A 209 -10.39 -17.26 -3.85
CA GLN A 209 -10.31 -16.88 -5.26
C GLN A 209 -9.08 -15.97 -5.50
N ASN A 210 -8.53 -16.05 -6.71
CA ASN A 210 -7.49 -15.17 -7.22
C ASN A 210 -7.81 -14.77 -8.66
N PHE A 211 -6.96 -13.96 -9.30
CA PHE A 211 -7.18 -13.45 -10.66
C PHE A 211 -6.49 -14.25 -11.76
N ASP A 212 -5.90 -15.40 -11.43
CA ASP A 212 -5.20 -16.18 -12.46
C ASP A 212 -6.15 -16.52 -13.62
N PRO A 213 -5.80 -16.18 -14.87
CA PRO A 213 -6.65 -16.46 -16.03
C PRO A 213 -6.81 -17.95 -16.32
N GLU A 214 -5.90 -18.79 -15.84
CA GLU A 214 -5.94 -20.26 -15.97
C GLU A 214 -6.72 -20.92 -14.81
N GLY A 215 -7.23 -20.13 -13.86
CA GLY A 215 -8.07 -20.57 -12.76
C GLY A 215 -7.41 -20.54 -11.39
N LYS A 216 -8.26 -20.59 -10.38
CA LYS A 216 -7.89 -20.43 -8.96
C LYS A 216 -6.74 -21.35 -8.53
N GLN A 217 -6.80 -22.63 -8.92
CA GLN A 217 -5.82 -23.63 -8.53
C GLN A 217 -4.43 -23.30 -9.12
N LYS A 218 -4.39 -22.92 -10.40
CA LYS A 218 -3.14 -22.55 -11.07
C LYS A 218 -2.52 -21.31 -10.42
N GLY A 219 -3.35 -20.30 -10.11
CA GLY A 219 -2.90 -19.13 -9.37
C GLY A 219 -2.34 -19.48 -7.99
N ALA A 220 -3.00 -20.40 -7.27
CA ALA A 220 -2.51 -20.87 -5.97
C ALA A 220 -1.14 -21.56 -6.08
N ILE A 221 -0.92 -22.43 -7.08
CA ILE A 221 0.39 -23.03 -7.37
C ILE A 221 1.45 -21.95 -7.56
N LYS A 222 1.19 -20.97 -8.43
CA LYS A 222 2.10 -19.87 -8.76
C LYS A 222 2.51 -19.08 -7.52
N VAL A 223 1.55 -18.57 -6.77
CA VAL A 223 1.85 -17.73 -5.58
C VAL A 223 2.51 -18.53 -4.48
N THR A 224 2.12 -19.79 -4.27
CA THR A 224 2.75 -20.67 -3.28
C THR A 224 4.22 -20.93 -3.63
N ALA A 225 4.49 -21.21 -4.91
CA ALA A 225 5.87 -21.42 -5.37
C ALA A 225 6.75 -20.18 -5.12
N ALA A 226 6.28 -18.98 -5.46
CA ALA A 226 7.05 -17.76 -5.22
C ALA A 226 7.22 -17.46 -3.73
N HIS A 227 6.16 -17.59 -2.94
CA HIS A 227 6.14 -17.31 -1.51
C HIS A 227 7.08 -18.23 -0.73
N GLU A 228 6.86 -19.53 -0.87
CA GLU A 228 7.61 -20.52 -0.10
C GLU A 228 9.08 -20.59 -0.55
N LEU A 229 9.34 -20.49 -1.85
CA LEU A 229 10.72 -20.42 -2.31
C LEU A 229 11.44 -19.20 -1.76
N PHE A 230 10.77 -18.05 -1.67
CA PHE A 230 11.39 -16.86 -1.11
C PHE A 230 11.73 -17.02 0.38
N HIS A 231 10.92 -17.74 1.16
CA HIS A 231 11.29 -18.12 2.54
C HIS A 231 12.60 -18.91 2.60
N ALA A 232 12.84 -19.84 1.66
CA ALA A 232 14.11 -20.56 1.60
C ALA A 232 15.30 -19.58 1.38
N PHE A 233 15.13 -18.57 0.52
CA PHE A 233 16.14 -17.51 0.34
C PHE A 233 16.31 -16.66 1.60
N GLN A 234 15.24 -16.30 2.28
CA GLN A 234 15.28 -15.50 3.52
C GLN A 234 16.04 -16.21 4.63
N PHE A 235 15.94 -17.54 4.72
CA PHE A 235 16.64 -18.32 5.75
C PHE A 235 18.16 -18.25 5.63
N GLN A 236 18.72 -17.89 4.49
CA GLN A 236 20.14 -17.58 4.35
C GLN A 236 20.55 -16.31 5.12
N TYR A 237 19.60 -15.42 5.39
CA TYR A 237 19.81 -14.16 6.10
C TYR A 237 19.42 -14.23 7.56
N SER A 238 18.26 -14.82 7.89
CA SER A 238 17.77 -14.92 9.26
C SER A 238 16.64 -15.94 9.40
N THR A 239 16.62 -16.66 10.53
CA THR A 239 15.48 -17.45 11.00
C THR A 239 14.86 -16.86 12.28
N ASN A 240 15.17 -15.62 12.62
CA ASN A 240 14.66 -14.96 13.80
C ASN A 240 13.23 -14.45 13.58
N ILE A 241 12.26 -15.34 13.75
CA ILE A 241 10.82 -15.05 13.54
C ILE A 241 10.34 -13.95 14.50
N SER A 242 10.79 -13.95 15.75
CA SER A 242 10.32 -12.99 16.76
C SER A 242 10.65 -11.54 16.42
N LYS A 243 11.64 -11.29 15.57
CA LYS A 243 12.09 -9.97 15.15
C LYS A 243 11.72 -9.64 13.71
N ASN A 244 11.69 -10.65 12.85
CA ASN A 244 11.59 -10.45 11.41
C ASN A 244 10.35 -11.12 10.80
N GLY A 245 9.56 -11.88 11.58
CA GLY A 245 8.46 -12.72 11.04
C GLY A 245 7.45 -11.93 10.20
N TRP A 246 7.04 -10.76 10.68
CA TRP A 246 6.14 -9.91 9.89
C TRP A 246 6.73 -9.54 8.52
N TRP A 247 8.03 -9.19 8.47
CA TRP A 247 8.71 -8.82 7.23
C TRP A 247 9.00 -10.03 6.34
N MET A 248 9.21 -11.21 6.94
CA MET A 248 9.33 -12.46 6.20
C MET A 248 8.06 -12.70 5.38
N GLU A 249 6.88 -12.67 6.00
CA GLU A 249 5.61 -12.86 5.32
C GLU A 249 5.29 -11.70 4.35
N THR A 250 5.49 -10.45 4.79
CA THR A 250 5.28 -9.26 3.95
C THR A 250 6.07 -9.33 2.65
N SER A 251 7.37 -9.65 2.72
CA SER A 251 8.22 -9.67 1.54
C SER A 251 8.08 -10.94 0.71
N SER A 252 7.63 -12.06 1.29
CA SER A 252 7.23 -13.24 0.53
C SER A 252 5.93 -13.00 -0.24
N THR A 253 4.95 -12.32 0.37
CA THR A 253 3.73 -11.91 -0.34
C THR A 253 4.02 -10.89 -1.45
N TRP A 254 4.98 -9.99 -1.23
CA TRP A 254 5.47 -9.10 -2.29
C TRP A 254 6.11 -9.87 -3.45
N MET A 255 6.90 -10.92 -3.16
CA MET A 255 7.52 -11.76 -4.18
C MET A 255 6.49 -12.50 -5.05
N GLU A 256 5.33 -12.86 -4.50
CA GLU A 256 4.24 -13.45 -5.30
C GLU A 256 3.82 -12.52 -6.46
N ASP A 257 3.62 -11.24 -6.14
CA ASP A 257 3.18 -10.25 -7.12
C ASP A 257 4.30 -9.81 -8.07
N GLU A 258 5.56 -9.87 -7.64
CA GLU A 258 6.72 -9.63 -8.50
C GLU A 258 6.92 -10.72 -9.55
N VAL A 259 6.68 -11.98 -9.18
CA VAL A 259 6.84 -13.13 -10.09
C VAL A 259 5.59 -13.34 -10.94
N PHE A 260 4.38 -13.22 -10.32
CA PHE A 260 3.10 -13.55 -10.94
C PHE A 260 2.08 -12.40 -10.74
N PRO A 261 2.32 -11.22 -11.33
CA PRO A 261 1.48 -10.03 -11.10
C PRO A 261 0.03 -10.18 -11.59
N GLU A 262 -0.26 -11.17 -12.45
CA GLU A 262 -1.61 -11.46 -12.90
C GLU A 262 -2.49 -12.14 -11.84
N VAL A 263 -1.89 -12.82 -10.84
CA VAL A 263 -2.64 -13.64 -9.87
C VAL A 263 -3.31 -12.80 -8.79
N LYS A 264 -2.64 -11.75 -8.30
CA LYS A 264 -3.14 -10.78 -7.30
C LYS A 264 -3.79 -11.41 -6.05
N ASP A 265 -3.30 -12.56 -5.61
CA ASP A 265 -3.83 -13.27 -4.43
C ASP A 265 -3.77 -12.42 -3.15
N TYR A 266 -2.77 -11.54 -3.04
CA TYR A 266 -2.59 -10.62 -1.92
C TYR A 266 -3.81 -9.73 -1.63
N LEU A 267 -4.68 -9.48 -2.63
CA LEU A 267 -5.89 -8.68 -2.46
C LEU A 267 -6.83 -9.27 -1.39
N ASN A 268 -6.79 -10.58 -1.18
CA ASN A 268 -7.55 -11.25 -0.11
C ASN A 268 -7.14 -10.80 1.30
N TYR A 269 -5.96 -10.21 1.46
CA TYR A 269 -5.37 -9.82 2.75
C TYR A 269 -5.39 -8.32 3.01
N ILE A 270 -5.55 -7.50 1.97
CA ILE A 270 -5.66 -6.05 2.13
C ILE A 270 -7.09 -5.59 2.39
N GLY A 271 -8.09 -6.35 1.96
CA GLY A 271 -9.51 -6.07 2.14
C GLY A 271 -10.28 -5.99 0.82
N LEU A 272 -11.57 -6.31 0.89
CA LEU A 272 -12.47 -6.28 -0.25
C LEU A 272 -13.04 -4.87 -0.46
N ARG A 273 -13.18 -4.44 -1.71
CA ARG A 273 -13.82 -3.16 -2.07
C ARG A 273 -15.28 -3.14 -1.65
N TYR A 274 -15.79 -1.95 -1.41
CA TYR A 274 -17.20 -1.72 -1.04
C TYR A 274 -17.69 -0.35 -1.54
N ASP A 275 -19.00 -0.19 -1.56
CA ASP A 275 -19.65 1.08 -1.84
C ASP A 275 -19.85 1.83 -0.51
N ASP A 276 -19.13 2.92 -0.32
CA ASP A 276 -19.31 3.83 0.82
C ASP A 276 -20.45 4.81 0.50
N ILE A 277 -21.70 4.35 0.68
CA ILE A 277 -22.91 5.10 0.25
C ILE A 277 -23.09 6.39 1.05
N ASN A 278 -22.72 6.36 2.33
CA ASN A 278 -22.88 7.51 3.23
C ASN A 278 -21.61 8.39 3.29
N ASP A 279 -20.55 8.01 2.54
CA ASP A 279 -19.25 8.69 2.46
C ASP A 279 -18.65 8.95 3.85
N ASN A 280 -18.73 7.93 4.74
CA ASN A 280 -18.15 8.01 6.08
C ASN A 280 -16.74 7.39 6.16
N GLY A 281 -16.24 6.81 5.07
CA GLY A 281 -14.90 6.25 4.94
C GLY A 281 -14.72 4.88 5.61
N LYS A 282 -15.80 4.15 5.83
CA LYS A 282 -15.79 2.77 6.36
C LYS A 282 -16.96 2.00 5.79
N TRP A 283 -16.83 0.67 5.76
CA TRP A 283 -17.95 -0.17 5.40
C TRP A 283 -18.94 -0.30 6.56
N ASP A 284 -20.22 -0.14 6.25
CA ASP A 284 -21.34 -0.35 7.17
C ASP A 284 -22.24 -1.50 6.70
N ILE A 285 -22.88 -2.20 7.64
CA ILE A 285 -23.83 -3.27 7.31
C ILE A 285 -24.96 -2.70 6.44
N GLY A 286 -25.18 -3.33 5.30
CA GLY A 286 -26.14 -2.90 4.27
C GLY A 286 -25.49 -2.31 3.02
N GLU A 287 -24.21 -1.93 3.09
CA GLU A 287 -23.43 -1.49 1.93
C GLU A 287 -22.90 -2.69 1.15
N THR A 288 -22.94 -2.60 -0.17
CA THR A 288 -22.45 -3.67 -1.05
C THR A 288 -20.95 -3.78 -0.97
N TYR A 289 -20.40 -4.98 -0.81
CA TYR A 289 -19.00 -5.25 -1.00
C TYR A 289 -18.77 -6.32 -2.07
N TYR A 290 -17.56 -6.35 -2.62
CA TYR A 290 -17.27 -7.09 -3.84
C TYR A 290 -16.17 -8.10 -3.59
N ASN A 291 -16.26 -9.26 -4.22
CA ASN A 291 -15.15 -10.20 -4.36
C ASN A 291 -14.01 -9.53 -5.14
N ILE A 292 -12.82 -10.12 -5.10
CA ILE A 292 -11.67 -9.58 -5.82
C ILE A 292 -11.92 -9.48 -7.33
N ASP A 293 -12.69 -10.39 -7.93
CA ASP A 293 -13.08 -10.41 -9.34
C ASP A 293 -14.15 -9.35 -9.72
N GLY A 294 -14.61 -8.56 -8.75
CA GLY A 294 -15.61 -7.51 -8.93
C GLY A 294 -17.06 -8.00 -8.87
N SER A 295 -17.32 -9.29 -8.70
CA SER A 295 -18.66 -9.80 -8.44
C SER A 295 -19.15 -9.39 -7.05
N ILE A 296 -20.47 -9.23 -6.88
CA ILE A 296 -21.05 -8.89 -5.57
C ILE A 296 -20.84 -10.05 -4.60
N ALA A 297 -20.15 -9.77 -3.48
CA ALA A 297 -19.94 -10.71 -2.40
C ALA A 297 -21.09 -10.68 -1.37
N GLY A 298 -21.66 -9.50 -1.11
CA GLY A 298 -22.79 -9.38 -0.19
C GLY A 298 -22.95 -7.96 0.38
N THR A 299 -23.83 -7.87 1.39
CA THR A 299 -24.09 -6.64 2.15
C THR A 299 -23.92 -6.84 3.66
N THR A 300 -23.50 -8.05 4.08
CA THR A 300 -23.27 -8.43 5.47
C THR A 300 -22.06 -9.37 5.55
N GLY A 301 -21.33 -9.35 6.66
CA GLY A 301 -20.26 -10.31 6.92
C GLY A 301 -18.92 -10.01 6.24
N ARG A 302 -18.70 -8.80 5.71
CA ARG A 302 -17.38 -8.39 5.22
C ARG A 302 -16.36 -8.46 6.35
N SER A 303 -15.26 -9.21 6.14
CA SER A 303 -14.18 -9.29 7.12
C SER A 303 -13.30 -8.05 7.08
N SER A 304 -12.90 -7.61 8.27
CA SER A 304 -11.93 -6.53 8.43
C SER A 304 -10.53 -7.04 8.05
N LYS A 305 -9.82 -6.28 7.22
CA LYS A 305 -8.47 -6.59 6.75
C LYS A 305 -7.56 -5.37 6.90
N TRP A 306 -6.42 -5.35 6.23
CA TRP A 306 -5.38 -4.35 6.43
C TRP A 306 -5.88 -2.90 6.28
N PHE A 307 -6.59 -2.55 5.20
CA PHE A 307 -7.15 -1.20 4.98
C PHE A 307 -8.24 -0.79 5.99
N ASP A 308 -8.81 -1.75 6.71
CA ASP A 308 -9.77 -1.48 7.78
C ASP A 308 -9.11 -1.24 9.14
N ASN A 309 -7.78 -1.44 9.26
CA ASN A 309 -7.04 -1.39 10.52
C ASN A 309 -5.78 -0.49 10.42
N PRO A 310 -5.89 0.77 9.94
CA PRO A 310 -4.74 1.66 9.81
C PRO A 310 -4.11 2.05 11.15
N ASP A 311 -4.82 1.85 12.25
CA ASP A 311 -4.40 2.06 13.64
C ASP A 311 -3.61 0.88 14.24
N MET A 312 -3.46 -0.22 13.50
CA MET A 312 -2.61 -1.35 13.86
C MET A 312 -1.16 -1.05 13.46
N SER A 313 -0.20 -1.47 14.30
CA SER A 313 1.22 -1.29 13.99
C SER A 313 1.62 -2.03 12.72
N LEU A 314 2.45 -1.40 11.89
CA LEU A 314 2.91 -1.96 10.61
C LEU A 314 3.55 -3.35 10.76
N ASP A 315 4.29 -3.57 11.84
CA ASP A 315 5.00 -4.81 12.15
C ASP A 315 4.16 -5.83 12.93
N THR A 316 2.84 -5.64 12.97
CA THR A 316 1.95 -6.59 13.64
C THR A 316 2.00 -7.94 12.93
N TYR A 317 2.25 -8.99 13.75
CA TYR A 317 2.27 -10.38 13.34
C TYR A 317 1.16 -11.14 14.05
N ASN A 318 0.03 -11.36 13.37
CA ASN A 318 -1.17 -11.96 13.95
C ASN A 318 -1.86 -13.01 13.06
N GLY A 319 -1.23 -13.38 11.93
CA GLY A 319 -1.72 -14.37 10.96
C GLY A 319 -2.58 -13.79 9.83
N SER A 320 -2.68 -12.47 9.76
CA SER A 320 -3.44 -11.79 8.70
C SER A 320 -2.80 -10.45 8.31
N HIS A 321 -2.41 -9.64 9.31
CA HIS A 321 -1.93 -8.28 9.10
C HIS A 321 -0.63 -8.25 8.29
N GLU A 322 0.30 -9.14 8.61
CA GLU A 322 1.61 -9.29 7.95
C GLU A 322 1.50 -9.53 6.44
N TYR A 323 0.47 -10.28 6.00
CA TYR A 323 0.22 -10.49 4.57
C TYR A 323 -0.35 -9.24 3.90
N GLY A 324 -1.25 -8.51 4.58
CA GLY A 324 -1.78 -7.24 4.10
C GLY A 324 -0.74 -6.13 4.08
N THR A 325 0.29 -6.22 4.93
CA THR A 325 1.43 -5.28 4.96
C THR A 325 2.26 -5.32 3.66
N VAL A 326 2.00 -6.28 2.76
CA VAL A 326 2.54 -6.28 1.38
C VAL A 326 2.44 -4.90 0.71
N ILE A 327 1.43 -4.11 1.04
CA ILE A 327 1.23 -2.74 0.51
C ILE A 327 2.43 -1.84 0.86
N TRP A 328 3.04 -2.01 2.04
CA TRP A 328 4.27 -1.30 2.40
C TRP A 328 5.45 -1.74 1.54
N ALA A 329 5.64 -3.04 1.31
CA ALA A 329 6.69 -3.53 0.43
C ALA A 329 6.48 -3.05 -1.02
N LYS A 330 5.23 -3.04 -1.53
CA LYS A 330 4.87 -2.49 -2.85
C LYS A 330 5.13 -0.98 -2.93
N TYR A 331 4.84 -0.24 -1.86
CA TYR A 331 5.17 1.19 -1.79
C TYR A 331 6.69 1.42 -1.84
N LEU A 332 7.45 0.67 -1.06
CA LEU A 332 8.91 0.78 -1.05
C LEU A 332 9.51 0.44 -2.42
N SER A 333 9.13 -0.69 -3.00
CA SER A 333 9.66 -1.12 -4.31
C SER A 333 9.21 -0.19 -5.45
N GLY A 334 7.96 0.26 -5.44
CA GLY A 334 7.43 1.19 -6.42
C GLY A 334 8.05 2.58 -6.37
N THR A 335 8.44 3.04 -5.17
CA THR A 335 9.02 4.38 -4.97
C THR A 335 10.55 4.38 -5.12
N TYR A 336 11.23 3.35 -4.61
CA TYR A 336 12.70 3.30 -4.51
C TYR A 336 13.34 2.20 -5.36
N GLY A 337 12.52 1.41 -6.09
CA GLY A 337 12.95 0.27 -6.91
C GLY A 337 13.10 -1.03 -6.10
N ASN A 338 13.00 -2.18 -6.79
CA ASN A 338 12.98 -3.51 -6.17
C ASN A 338 14.23 -3.82 -5.32
N ASN A 339 15.35 -3.19 -5.63
CA ASN A 339 16.59 -3.35 -4.85
C ASN A 339 16.45 -2.99 -3.37
N VAL A 340 15.48 -2.14 -2.99
CA VAL A 340 15.25 -1.80 -1.58
C VAL A 340 14.94 -3.04 -0.74
N ILE A 341 14.15 -3.97 -1.26
CA ILE A 341 13.78 -5.20 -0.54
C ILE A 341 15.02 -6.07 -0.29
N LYS A 342 15.86 -6.26 -1.31
CA LYS A 342 17.12 -7.01 -1.16
C LYS A 342 18.08 -6.32 -0.19
N SER A 343 18.22 -5.00 -0.26
CA SER A 343 19.10 -4.23 0.64
C SER A 343 18.68 -4.38 2.10
N VAL A 344 17.37 -4.38 2.38
CA VAL A 344 16.83 -4.65 3.72
C VAL A 344 17.24 -6.06 4.19
N TRP A 345 17.11 -7.08 3.33
CA TRP A 345 17.54 -8.46 3.65
C TRP A 345 19.04 -8.56 3.88
N ASN A 346 19.88 -7.86 3.10
CA ASN A 346 21.33 -7.81 3.32
C ASN A 346 21.69 -7.24 4.72
N ARG A 347 20.97 -6.19 5.18
CA ARG A 347 21.15 -5.62 6.51
C ARG A 347 20.71 -6.58 7.61
N ILE A 348 19.60 -7.29 7.40
CA ILE A 348 19.13 -8.34 8.32
C ILE A 348 20.18 -9.45 8.44
N GLY A 349 20.75 -9.92 7.33
CA GLY A 349 21.82 -10.91 7.30
C GLY A 349 23.12 -10.43 7.97
N SER A 350 23.30 -9.12 8.08
CA SER A 350 24.42 -8.51 8.82
C SER A 350 24.16 -8.34 10.33
N GLY A 351 23.02 -8.86 10.83
CA GLY A 351 22.65 -8.87 12.25
C GLY A 351 21.65 -7.81 12.70
N SER A 352 21.12 -6.99 11.79
CA SER A 352 20.06 -6.01 12.08
C SER A 352 18.69 -6.69 12.15
N VAL A 353 17.65 -5.95 12.56
CA VAL A 353 16.24 -6.40 12.54
C VAL A 353 15.47 -5.62 11.47
N ALA A 354 14.33 -6.16 11.03
CA ALA A 354 13.59 -5.66 9.86
C ALA A 354 13.30 -4.15 9.93
N LEU A 355 12.70 -3.65 11.01
CA LEU A 355 12.37 -2.20 11.14
C LEU A 355 13.61 -1.31 11.08
N THR A 356 14.68 -1.68 11.80
CA THR A 356 15.94 -0.93 11.76
C THR A 356 16.56 -0.99 10.37
N SER A 357 16.55 -2.17 9.73
CA SER A 357 17.09 -2.35 8.37
C SER A 357 16.37 -1.49 7.33
N ILE A 358 15.04 -1.37 7.43
CA ILE A 358 14.22 -0.50 6.57
C ILE A 358 14.58 0.97 6.82
N SER A 359 14.65 1.40 8.08
CA SER A 359 15.01 2.77 8.45
C SER A 359 16.40 3.16 7.94
N ASP A 360 17.38 2.27 8.11
CA ASP A 360 18.75 2.48 7.65
C ASP A 360 18.85 2.50 6.12
N GLU A 361 18.07 1.66 5.44
CA GLU A 361 18.03 1.66 3.98
C GLU A 361 17.42 2.95 3.44
N LEU A 362 16.31 3.41 3.99
CA LEU A 362 15.70 4.69 3.63
C LEU A 362 16.67 5.85 3.85
N SER A 363 17.45 5.81 4.94
CA SER A 363 18.50 6.82 5.21
C SER A 363 19.60 6.81 4.14
N SER A 364 20.00 5.63 3.64
CA SER A 364 20.97 5.52 2.54
C SER A 364 20.41 6.01 1.19
N LEU A 365 19.08 6.02 1.03
CA LEU A 365 18.37 6.56 -0.13
C LEU A 365 18.06 8.06 -0.01
N GLN A 366 18.69 8.77 0.93
CA GLN A 366 18.55 10.22 1.17
C GLN A 366 17.11 10.63 1.58
N THR A 367 16.40 9.74 2.24
CA THR A 367 15.12 9.99 2.91
C THR A 367 15.18 9.48 4.35
N ASN A 368 14.05 9.37 5.03
CA ASN A 368 13.94 8.75 6.34
C ASN A 368 12.60 8.01 6.48
N LEU A 369 12.48 7.22 7.53
CA LEU A 369 11.28 6.44 7.79
C LEU A 369 10.05 7.35 8.00
N GLU A 370 10.20 8.47 8.72
CA GLU A 370 9.11 9.41 8.97
C GLU A 370 8.51 9.92 7.66
N ASN A 371 9.33 10.41 6.75
CA ASN A 371 8.89 10.92 5.46
C ASN A 371 8.28 9.82 4.59
N ALA A 372 8.97 8.67 4.47
CA ALA A 372 8.50 7.56 3.66
C ALA A 372 7.17 7.00 4.18
N PHE A 373 7.05 6.81 5.50
CA PHE A 373 5.83 6.31 6.12
C PHE A 373 4.68 7.33 6.05
N GLY A 374 4.99 8.62 6.16
CA GLY A 374 4.01 9.70 5.96
C GLY A 374 3.44 9.72 4.53
N LEU A 375 4.29 9.63 3.52
CA LEU A 375 3.87 9.56 2.11
C LEU A 375 3.13 8.25 1.78
N PHE A 376 3.53 7.15 2.40
CA PHE A 376 2.80 5.88 2.32
C PHE A 376 1.36 6.01 2.80
N GLN A 377 1.10 6.73 3.90
CA GLN A 377 -0.27 6.94 4.39
C GLN A 377 -1.11 7.80 3.42
N VAL A 378 -0.48 8.77 2.75
CA VAL A 378 -1.13 9.54 1.68
C VAL A 378 -1.44 8.65 0.48
N ALA A 379 -0.49 7.82 0.04
CA ALA A 379 -0.69 6.87 -1.05
C ALA A 379 -1.84 5.88 -0.76
N ASN A 380 -1.95 5.40 0.47
CA ASN A 380 -3.05 4.52 0.91
C ASN A 380 -4.42 5.22 0.81
N TYR A 381 -4.52 6.47 1.25
CA TYR A 381 -5.76 7.24 1.14
C TYR A 381 -6.17 7.44 -0.32
N LYS A 382 -5.23 7.82 -1.17
CA LYS A 382 -5.45 8.04 -2.61
C LYS A 382 -5.57 6.75 -3.40
N ARG A 383 -5.12 5.64 -2.85
CA ARG A 383 -4.93 4.34 -3.54
C ARG A 383 -3.99 4.49 -4.74
N ASP A 384 -2.91 5.27 -4.54
CA ASP A 384 -1.94 5.62 -5.59
C ASP A 384 -0.92 4.48 -5.78
N TYR A 385 -1.41 3.42 -6.39
CA TYR A 385 -0.68 2.19 -6.74
C TYR A 385 -1.09 1.73 -8.13
N MET A 386 -0.25 0.94 -8.78
CA MET A 386 -0.57 0.34 -10.08
C MET A 386 -1.90 -0.43 -10.04
N ASP A 387 -2.14 -1.17 -8.96
CA ASP A 387 -3.34 -1.96 -8.72
C ASP A 387 -4.41 -1.23 -7.87
N GLY A 388 -4.25 0.08 -7.63
CA GLY A 388 -5.09 0.85 -6.71
C GLY A 388 -6.60 0.80 -7.00
N ASN A 389 -6.98 0.51 -8.24
CA ASN A 389 -8.38 0.30 -8.62
C ASN A 389 -9.03 -0.91 -7.93
N TYR A 390 -8.23 -1.87 -7.47
CA TYR A 390 -8.69 -3.06 -6.75
C TYR A 390 -8.71 -2.84 -5.24
N TYR A 391 -8.11 -1.75 -4.73
CA TYR A 391 -7.97 -1.53 -3.29
C TYR A 391 -9.23 -0.93 -2.68
N PRO A 392 -9.60 -1.33 -1.45
CA PRO A 392 -10.68 -0.68 -0.72
C PRO A 392 -10.29 0.75 -0.32
N ILE A 393 -11.27 1.50 0.14
CA ILE A 393 -11.04 2.78 0.80
C ILE A 393 -10.35 2.50 2.13
N ILE A 394 -9.31 3.29 2.49
CA ILE A 394 -8.71 3.22 3.82
C ILE A 394 -9.73 3.71 4.85
N LYS A 395 -9.90 2.94 5.92
CA LYS A 395 -10.92 3.23 6.93
C LYS A 395 -10.65 4.55 7.63
N HIS A 396 -11.65 5.43 7.63
CA HIS A 396 -11.63 6.61 8.47
C HIS A 396 -11.92 6.24 9.93
N THR A 397 -11.17 6.81 10.84
CA THR A 397 -11.40 6.69 12.27
C THR A 397 -12.73 7.36 12.64
N ALA A 398 -12.97 8.54 12.05
CA ALA A 398 -14.25 9.23 12.12
C ALA A 398 -14.43 10.20 10.94
N THR A 399 -15.69 10.49 10.61
CA THR A 399 -16.07 11.51 9.63
C THR A 399 -17.03 12.51 10.29
N TYR A 400 -16.67 13.79 10.25
CA TYR A 400 -17.39 14.89 10.92
C TYR A 400 -18.07 15.81 9.91
N THR A 401 -19.30 16.20 10.25
CA THR A 401 -20.11 17.18 9.49
C THR A 401 -20.52 18.38 10.35
N SER A 402 -20.20 18.35 11.66
CA SER A 402 -20.51 19.41 12.62
C SER A 402 -19.26 19.88 13.34
N TYR A 403 -19.24 21.13 13.78
CA TYR A 403 -18.11 21.79 14.42
C TYR A 403 -18.55 22.61 15.63
N PRO A 404 -17.71 22.83 16.68
CA PRO A 404 -16.31 22.36 16.76
C PRO A 404 -16.18 20.86 17.04
N GLN A 405 -14.96 20.32 16.83
CA GLN A 405 -14.60 18.95 17.19
C GLN A 405 -13.26 18.93 17.91
N THR A 406 -13.05 17.95 18.76
CA THR A 406 -11.73 17.61 19.30
C THR A 406 -11.46 16.14 18.99
N VAL A 407 -10.40 15.87 18.24
CA VAL A 407 -9.92 14.52 18.00
C VAL A 407 -8.67 14.27 18.83
N ASN A 408 -8.71 13.20 19.62
CA ASN A 408 -7.61 12.81 20.49
C ASN A 408 -7.55 11.29 20.65
N GLY A 409 -6.42 10.79 21.10
CA GLY A 409 -6.25 9.37 21.34
C GLY A 409 -4.81 8.97 21.61
N THR A 410 -4.63 7.66 21.67
CA THR A 410 -3.32 7.02 21.71
C THR A 410 -3.16 6.19 20.45
N ILE A 411 -2.08 6.44 19.71
CA ILE A 411 -1.77 5.78 18.45
C ILE A 411 -0.60 4.80 18.65
N ASN A 412 -0.73 3.59 18.12
CA ASN A 412 0.32 2.60 18.15
C ASN A 412 1.54 3.06 17.32
N HIS A 413 2.72 2.50 17.58
CA HIS A 413 3.91 2.75 16.76
C HIS A 413 3.64 2.33 15.30
N LEU A 414 4.20 3.04 14.36
CA LEU A 414 4.05 2.81 12.92
C LEU A 414 2.59 2.54 12.52
N ALA A 415 1.69 3.42 12.97
CA ALA A 415 0.25 3.36 12.70
C ALA A 415 -0.29 4.75 12.35
N SER A 416 -1.54 4.82 11.92
CA SER A 416 -2.18 6.07 11.54
C SER A 416 -3.66 6.11 11.87
N PHE A 417 -4.18 7.33 12.09
CA PHE A 417 -5.61 7.62 12.14
C PHE A 417 -5.99 8.57 11.01
N TYR A 418 -7.15 8.35 10.41
CA TYR A 418 -7.72 9.17 9.35
C TYR A 418 -9.01 9.83 9.84
N TYR A 419 -9.03 11.15 9.94
CA TYR A 419 -10.19 11.93 10.34
C TYR A 419 -10.68 12.78 9.17
N ALA A 420 -11.88 12.54 8.69
CA ALA A 420 -12.48 13.32 7.63
C ALA A 420 -13.38 14.41 8.17
N PHE A 421 -13.28 15.59 7.58
CA PHE A 421 -14.08 16.77 7.89
C PHE A 421 -14.77 17.21 6.60
N LYS A 422 -16.10 17.17 6.58
CA LYS A 422 -16.91 17.54 5.42
C LYS A 422 -17.35 18.99 5.51
N ALA A 423 -17.32 19.66 4.39
CA ALA A 423 -17.83 21.00 4.25
C ALA A 423 -19.36 21.00 4.10
N ASP A 424 -20.00 22.08 4.54
CA ASP A 424 -21.34 22.47 4.12
C ASP A 424 -21.25 23.50 2.99
N ASP A 425 -22.38 24.05 2.58
CA ASP A 425 -22.45 25.02 1.47
C ASP A 425 -21.83 26.38 1.82
N SER A 426 -21.58 26.64 3.11
CA SER A 426 -21.10 27.95 3.56
C SER A 426 -19.58 28.06 3.42
N PRO A 427 -19.06 29.06 2.68
CA PRO A 427 -17.63 29.35 2.68
C PRO A 427 -17.13 29.62 4.11
N SER A 428 -16.08 28.90 4.50
CA SER A 428 -15.60 28.89 5.89
C SER A 428 -14.09 28.81 5.95
N ILE A 429 -13.55 29.10 7.12
CA ILE A 429 -12.17 28.78 7.51
C ILE A 429 -12.23 27.57 8.43
N LEU A 430 -11.58 26.49 8.06
CA LEU A 430 -11.39 25.32 8.91
C LEU A 430 -10.02 25.43 9.58
N THR A 431 -9.98 25.43 10.91
CA THR A 431 -8.75 25.59 11.69
C THR A 431 -8.48 24.32 12.50
N PHE A 432 -7.31 23.73 12.31
CA PHE A 432 -6.77 22.63 13.11
C PHE A 432 -5.77 23.20 14.11
N THR A 433 -5.97 22.96 15.40
CA THR A 433 -5.06 23.39 16.47
C THR A 433 -4.47 22.16 17.14
N PHE A 434 -3.20 21.92 16.95
CA PHE A 434 -2.44 20.81 17.52
C PHE A 434 -1.83 21.27 18.85
N THR A 435 -1.98 20.46 19.90
CA THR A 435 -1.49 20.81 21.24
C THR A 435 -0.73 19.65 21.88
N ASN A 436 0.43 19.97 22.46
CA ASN A 436 1.24 19.05 23.27
C ASN A 436 1.57 17.70 22.60
N MET A 437 1.83 17.71 21.30
CA MET A 437 2.22 16.51 20.54
C MET A 437 3.73 16.31 20.57
N ASN A 438 4.16 15.05 20.66
CA ASN A 438 5.57 14.68 20.53
C ASN A 438 6.00 14.76 19.06
N SER A 439 6.52 15.93 18.66
CA SER A 439 6.92 16.18 17.26
C SER A 439 8.12 15.35 16.78
N ALA A 440 8.77 14.60 17.66
CA ALA A 440 9.83 13.67 17.24
C ALA A 440 9.27 12.35 16.70
N ASN A 441 8.05 11.99 17.12
CA ASN A 441 7.43 10.71 16.78
C ASN A 441 6.07 10.87 16.07
N ILE A 442 5.45 12.05 16.16
CA ILE A 442 4.17 12.31 15.48
C ILE A 442 4.38 13.19 14.26
N ALA A 443 4.01 12.66 13.11
CA ALA A 443 3.85 13.43 11.88
C ALA A 443 2.35 13.65 11.59
N SER A 444 2.05 14.65 10.79
CA SER A 444 0.68 14.95 10.39
C SER A 444 0.63 15.41 8.94
N LYS A 445 -0.30 14.84 8.18
CA LYS A 445 -0.59 15.18 6.79
C LYS A 445 -2.03 15.64 6.64
N LEU A 446 -2.27 16.50 5.68
CA LEU A 446 -3.61 16.96 5.34
C LEU A 446 -3.86 16.74 3.85
N ILE A 447 -4.96 16.07 3.53
CA ILE A 447 -5.44 15.89 2.16
C ILE A 447 -6.71 16.70 2.00
N LEU A 448 -6.70 17.64 1.08
CA LEU A 448 -7.84 18.48 0.75
C LEU A 448 -8.47 17.98 -0.54
N THR A 449 -9.76 17.66 -0.49
CA THR A 449 -10.52 17.32 -1.70
C THR A 449 -11.16 18.60 -2.24
N THR A 450 -10.82 18.97 -3.47
CA THR A 450 -11.45 20.10 -4.15
C THR A 450 -12.92 19.81 -4.47
N THR A 451 -13.67 20.83 -4.82
CA THR A 451 -15.07 20.67 -5.29
C THR A 451 -15.15 19.99 -6.68
N THR A 452 -14.03 19.88 -7.40
CA THR A 452 -13.91 19.11 -8.66
C THR A 452 -13.51 17.66 -8.44
N GLY A 453 -13.18 17.28 -7.21
CA GLY A 453 -12.78 15.92 -6.83
C GLY A 453 -11.27 15.65 -6.85
N ASP A 454 -10.46 16.66 -7.19
CA ASP A 454 -9.00 16.54 -7.15
C ASP A 454 -8.47 16.62 -5.72
N TYR A 455 -7.25 16.10 -5.50
CA TYR A 455 -6.58 16.14 -4.21
C TYR A 455 -5.44 17.15 -4.19
N GLU A 456 -5.37 17.93 -3.10
CA GLU A 456 -4.21 18.73 -2.74
C GLU A 456 -3.66 18.22 -1.40
N GLU A 457 -2.33 18.18 -1.26
CA GLU A 457 -1.64 17.65 -0.10
C GLU A 457 -0.90 18.77 0.62
N GLU A 458 -0.94 18.77 1.96
CA GLU A 458 -0.21 19.71 2.78
C GLU A 458 0.43 18.99 3.97
N ASP A 459 1.70 19.32 4.24
CA ASP A 459 2.40 18.91 5.44
C ASP A 459 2.08 19.86 6.60
N ILE A 460 1.90 19.29 7.79
CA ILE A 460 1.75 20.07 9.01
C ILE A 460 3.02 19.90 9.84
N VAL A 461 3.80 20.97 9.92
CA VAL A 461 5.05 20.98 10.67
C VAL A 461 4.75 21.27 12.14
N LEU A 462 4.94 20.28 13.00
CA LEU A 462 4.70 20.34 14.46
C LEU A 462 5.96 20.83 15.19
N ASN A 463 6.35 22.08 15.00
CA ASN A 463 7.61 22.64 15.50
C ASN A 463 7.49 23.47 16.78
N SER A 464 6.32 23.49 17.39
CA SER A 464 6.04 24.20 18.66
C SER A 464 5.00 23.46 19.48
N PRO A 465 4.90 23.72 20.81
CA PRO A 465 3.91 23.08 21.68
C PRO A 465 2.44 23.28 21.26
N SER A 466 2.17 24.31 20.46
CA SER A 466 0.87 24.54 19.83
C SER A 466 1.08 25.02 18.39
N VAL A 467 0.48 24.35 17.45
CA VAL A 467 0.51 24.67 16.01
C VAL A 467 -0.92 24.81 15.51
N ALA A 468 -1.20 25.88 14.79
CA ALA A 468 -2.49 26.07 14.13
C ALA A 468 -2.31 26.03 12.60
N LYS A 469 -3.14 25.22 11.92
CA LYS A 469 -3.25 25.15 10.47
C LYS A 469 -4.62 25.60 10.03
N GLN A 470 -4.70 26.58 9.15
CA GLN A 470 -5.95 27.11 8.62
C GLN A 470 -6.13 26.73 7.15
N ILE A 471 -7.31 26.24 6.83
CA ILE A 471 -7.77 25.98 5.48
C ILE A 471 -8.82 27.03 5.14
N THR A 472 -8.43 27.99 4.35
CA THR A 472 -9.35 29.00 3.82
C THR A 472 -10.14 28.41 2.64
N SER A 473 -11.33 28.94 2.37
CA SER A 473 -12.16 28.44 1.26
C SER A 473 -12.67 27.00 1.45
N PHE A 474 -12.93 26.60 2.70
CA PHE A 474 -13.58 25.34 3.04
C PHE A 474 -15.11 25.50 2.90
N GLY A 475 -15.74 24.76 1.96
CA GLY A 475 -17.17 24.84 1.64
C GLY A 475 -17.45 24.25 0.27
N THR A 476 -18.61 23.60 0.07
CA THR A 476 -19.00 23.01 -1.22
C THR A 476 -19.22 24.07 -2.31
N ALA A 477 -19.61 25.28 -1.93
CA ALA A 477 -19.68 26.46 -2.79
C ALA A 477 -18.34 27.24 -2.87
N SER A 478 -17.24 26.66 -2.39
CA SER A 478 -15.92 27.29 -2.33
C SER A 478 -14.88 26.42 -3.06
N ASN A 479 -13.70 26.18 -2.48
CA ASN A 479 -12.63 25.41 -3.13
C ASN A 479 -12.54 23.96 -2.63
N TYR A 480 -12.74 23.74 -1.33
CA TYR A 480 -12.55 22.44 -0.71
C TYR A 480 -13.84 21.90 -0.10
N SER A 481 -14.26 20.71 -0.56
CA SER A 481 -15.46 20.01 -0.07
C SER A 481 -15.17 19.10 1.13
N LYS A 482 -13.92 18.63 1.27
CA LYS A 482 -13.51 17.73 2.34
C LYS A 482 -12.04 17.96 2.69
N ALA A 483 -11.71 17.82 3.98
CA ALA A 483 -10.35 17.77 4.48
C ALA A 483 -10.15 16.46 5.25
N VAL A 484 -9.07 15.74 4.99
CA VAL A 484 -8.72 14.52 5.72
C VAL A 484 -7.40 14.76 6.45
N LEU A 485 -7.50 14.77 7.77
CA LEU A 485 -6.34 14.83 8.65
C LEU A 485 -5.84 13.43 8.92
N ILE A 486 -4.56 13.18 8.62
CA ILE A 486 -3.86 11.95 8.95
C ILE A 486 -2.92 12.22 10.11
N ILE A 487 -3.13 11.55 11.22
CA ILE A 487 -2.21 11.54 12.37
C ILE A 487 -1.39 10.25 12.29
N ILE A 488 -0.08 10.37 12.32
CA ILE A 488 0.86 9.28 12.03
C ILE A 488 1.85 9.18 13.18
N ASN A 489 1.98 8.00 13.78
CA ASN A 489 3.05 7.72 14.70
C ASN A 489 4.21 7.05 13.93
N THR A 490 5.37 7.67 13.92
CA THR A 490 6.58 7.21 13.23
C THR A 490 7.61 6.58 14.17
N SER A 491 7.31 6.47 15.48
CA SER A 491 8.14 5.73 16.42
C SER A 491 8.26 4.26 16.01
N LEU A 492 9.41 3.67 16.22
CA LEU A 492 9.64 2.24 15.99
C LEU A 492 9.09 1.35 17.11
N THR A 493 8.80 1.91 18.30
CA THR A 493 8.48 1.14 19.50
C THR A 493 7.36 1.72 20.35
N ASP A 494 7.21 3.05 20.37
CA ASP A 494 6.42 3.72 21.39
C ASP A 494 5.03 4.14 20.87
N LYS A 495 4.04 3.97 21.72
CA LYS A 495 2.73 4.57 21.51
C LYS A 495 2.81 6.05 21.85
N GLU A 496 2.12 6.86 21.08
CA GLU A 496 2.07 8.31 21.28
C GLU A 496 0.63 8.79 21.49
N THR A 497 0.49 9.89 22.21
CA THR A 497 -0.79 10.57 22.40
C THR A 497 -0.87 11.81 21.53
N PHE A 498 -2.07 12.14 21.10
CA PHE A 498 -2.32 13.35 20.31
C PHE A 498 -3.63 14.02 20.72
N SER A 499 -3.71 15.31 20.47
CA SER A 499 -4.93 16.10 20.60
C SER A 499 -4.97 17.21 19.57
N VAL A 500 -6.07 17.31 18.81
CA VAL A 500 -6.29 18.33 17.80
C VAL A 500 -7.70 18.89 17.95
N ASP A 501 -7.80 20.19 18.20
CA ASP A 501 -9.05 20.91 18.16
C ASP A 501 -9.32 21.41 16.75
N VAL A 502 -10.54 21.18 16.26
CA VAL A 502 -10.96 21.53 14.90
C VAL A 502 -12.16 22.45 14.96
N ASN A 503 -11.95 23.70 14.56
CA ASN A 503 -12.96 24.74 14.54
C ASN A 503 -13.28 25.16 13.11
N LYS A 504 -14.55 25.46 12.86
CA LYS A 504 -15.02 26.03 11.60
C LYS A 504 -15.67 27.38 11.85
N GLU A 505 -15.17 28.41 11.20
CA GLU A 505 -15.71 29.75 11.26
C GLU A 505 -16.29 30.11 9.89
N THR A 506 -17.58 30.42 9.86
CA THR A 506 -18.21 30.92 8.62
C THR A 506 -17.58 32.26 8.25
N GLN A 507 -17.07 32.36 7.03
CA GLN A 507 -16.62 33.66 6.52
C GLN A 507 -17.86 34.55 6.39
N SER A 508 -18.04 35.44 7.37
CA SER A 508 -19.11 36.41 7.26
C SER A 508 -18.91 37.25 6.00
N THR A 509 -19.89 37.28 5.14
CA THR A 509 -20.00 38.23 4.03
C THR A 509 -20.33 39.67 4.53
N SER A 510 -20.04 39.93 5.82
CA SER A 510 -20.14 41.26 6.34
C SER A 510 -19.10 42.13 5.65
N SER A 511 -19.57 43.22 5.11
CA SER A 511 -18.87 44.26 4.37
C SER A 511 -17.79 44.99 5.21
N ASP A 512 -16.86 44.23 5.79
CA ASP A 512 -15.65 44.83 6.32
C ASP A 512 -14.60 44.86 5.21
N ASN A 513 -14.80 45.85 4.33
CA ASN A 513 -14.10 46.12 3.08
C ASN A 513 -12.65 46.59 3.28
N GLN A 514 -11.92 46.12 4.31
CA GLN A 514 -10.58 46.69 4.54
C GLN A 514 -9.39 45.87 3.98
N HIS A 515 -9.56 44.61 3.50
CA HIS A 515 -8.37 43.84 3.06
C HIS A 515 -8.54 42.97 1.80
N GLY A 516 -9.45 43.34 0.87
CA GLY A 516 -9.73 42.59 -0.36
C GLY A 516 -8.78 42.92 -1.55
N CYS A 517 -8.47 41.97 -2.42
CA CYS A 517 -7.91 42.25 -3.74
C CYS A 517 -8.99 42.74 -4.69
N PHE A 518 -9.48 43.97 -4.49
CA PHE A 518 -10.65 44.53 -5.15
C PHE A 518 -10.67 44.35 -6.67
N ILE A 519 -9.57 44.70 -7.37
CA ILE A 519 -9.50 44.60 -8.83
C ILE A 519 -9.57 43.14 -9.28
N ALA A 520 -8.85 42.24 -8.66
CA ALA A 520 -8.84 40.83 -9.03
C ALA A 520 -10.21 40.18 -8.74
N THR A 521 -10.84 40.49 -7.60
CA THR A 521 -12.19 40.02 -7.27
C THR A 521 -13.24 40.50 -8.24
N ALA A 522 -13.20 41.78 -8.63
CA ALA A 522 -14.12 42.35 -9.64
C ALA A 522 -13.95 41.70 -11.02
N VAL A 523 -12.70 41.38 -11.39
CA VAL A 523 -12.35 40.79 -12.68
C VAL A 523 -12.73 39.31 -12.76
N TYR A 524 -12.42 38.53 -11.75
CA TYR A 524 -12.67 37.09 -11.73
C TYR A 524 -14.05 36.70 -11.15
N GLY A 525 -14.76 37.65 -10.59
CA GLY A 525 -16.13 37.47 -10.11
C GLY A 525 -16.27 36.85 -8.74
N SER A 526 -15.18 36.38 -8.10
CA SER A 526 -15.18 35.81 -6.77
C SER A 526 -13.91 36.14 -6.00
N TYR A 527 -14.08 36.47 -4.75
CA TYR A 527 -12.99 36.61 -3.77
C TYR A 527 -12.22 35.28 -3.56
N PHE A 528 -12.88 34.17 -3.82
CA PHE A 528 -12.40 32.80 -3.66
C PHE A 528 -11.89 32.18 -4.98
N ASP A 529 -11.85 32.92 -6.09
CA ASP A 529 -11.25 32.41 -7.31
C ASP A 529 -9.80 32.00 -7.05
N PRO A 530 -9.38 30.80 -7.47
CA PRO A 530 -8.02 30.29 -7.23
C PRO A 530 -6.91 31.26 -7.62
N ARG A 531 -7.15 32.08 -8.64
CA ARG A 531 -6.21 33.10 -9.11
C ARG A 531 -6.15 34.29 -8.16
N VAL A 532 -7.27 34.66 -7.53
CA VAL A 532 -7.33 35.70 -6.48
C VAL A 532 -6.60 35.22 -5.24
N ILE A 533 -6.75 33.94 -4.88
CA ILE A 533 -6.05 33.33 -3.73
C ILE A 533 -4.52 33.39 -3.94
N VAL A 534 -4.01 33.06 -5.13
CA VAL A 534 -2.57 33.16 -5.43
C VAL A 534 -2.05 34.60 -5.26
N LEU A 535 -2.80 35.59 -5.75
CA LEU A 535 -2.41 37.00 -5.60
C LEU A 535 -2.43 37.48 -4.15
N ARG A 536 -3.39 37.01 -3.34
CA ARG A 536 -3.46 37.28 -1.90
C ARG A 536 -2.31 36.65 -1.16
N LYS A 537 -2.02 35.38 -1.42
CA LYS A 537 -0.87 34.66 -0.82
C LYS A 537 0.43 35.39 -1.13
N PHE A 538 0.64 35.78 -2.37
CA PHE A 538 1.81 36.57 -2.77
C PHE A 538 1.88 37.91 -2.03
N ARG A 539 0.75 38.63 -1.88
CA ARG A 539 0.69 39.87 -1.09
C ARG A 539 1.12 39.60 0.35
N ASP A 540 0.56 38.58 1.00
CA ASP A 540 0.76 38.31 2.42
C ASP A 540 2.18 37.83 2.70
N GLU A 541 2.75 36.98 1.84
CA GLU A 541 4.06 36.37 2.01
C GLU A 541 5.22 37.26 1.54
N HIS A 542 5.01 38.10 0.52
CA HIS A 542 6.09 38.84 -0.11
C HIS A 542 5.95 40.36 -0.02
N LEU A 543 4.74 40.91 -0.10
CA LEU A 543 4.55 42.36 -0.06
C LEU A 543 4.42 42.87 1.38
N LEU A 544 3.59 42.25 2.21
CA LEU A 544 3.38 42.69 3.57
C LEU A 544 4.57 42.41 4.50
N THR A 545 5.47 41.56 4.11
CA THR A 545 6.68 41.20 4.89
C THR A 545 7.82 42.23 4.78
N ASN A 546 7.77 43.14 3.80
CA ASN A 546 8.80 44.16 3.59
C ASN A 546 8.24 45.60 3.58
N PRO A 547 9.01 46.64 3.92
CA PRO A 547 8.54 48.01 4.04
C PRO A 547 7.96 48.58 2.73
N LEU A 548 8.63 48.34 1.61
CA LEU A 548 8.21 48.85 0.28
C LEU A 548 6.90 48.18 -0.16
N GLY A 549 6.77 46.87 0.07
CA GLY A 549 5.57 46.13 -0.24
C GLY A 549 4.37 46.62 0.58
N ARG A 550 4.56 46.94 1.87
CA ARG A 550 3.51 47.53 2.71
C ARG A 550 3.01 48.89 2.18
N VAL A 551 3.93 49.74 1.73
CA VAL A 551 3.58 51.04 1.12
C VAL A 551 2.80 50.82 -0.17
N PHE A 552 3.23 49.89 -1.01
CA PHE A 552 2.52 49.53 -2.26
C PHE A 552 1.10 48.99 -1.97
N VAL A 553 0.97 48.08 -1.00
CA VAL A 553 -0.33 47.51 -0.63
C VAL A 553 -1.28 48.57 -0.09
N SER A 554 -0.77 49.50 0.75
CA SER A 554 -1.56 50.62 1.26
C SER A 554 -2.05 51.53 0.14
N PHE A 555 -1.16 51.88 -0.81
CA PHE A 555 -1.53 52.66 -1.99
C PHE A 555 -2.56 51.93 -2.84
N TYR A 556 -2.35 50.63 -3.12
CA TYR A 556 -3.29 49.81 -3.87
C TYR A 556 -4.68 49.81 -3.23
N TYR A 557 -4.82 49.68 -1.93
CA TYR A 557 -6.11 49.68 -1.25
C TYR A 557 -6.85 51.03 -1.30
N ASN A 558 -6.11 52.12 -1.39
CA ASN A 558 -6.72 53.42 -1.52
C ASN A 558 -7.36 53.66 -2.91
N ILE A 559 -6.81 53.08 -3.98
CA ILE A 559 -7.29 53.33 -5.35
C ILE A 559 -8.09 52.17 -5.95
N SER A 560 -7.87 50.95 -5.51
CA SER A 560 -8.43 49.74 -6.14
C SER A 560 -9.95 49.62 -6.04
N PRO A 561 -10.68 50.11 -5.01
CA PRO A 561 -12.14 50.07 -4.97
C PRO A 561 -12.78 50.84 -6.11
N SER A 562 -12.30 52.04 -6.41
CA SER A 562 -12.80 52.88 -7.50
C SER A 562 -12.53 52.24 -8.88
N ILE A 563 -11.35 51.61 -9.04
CA ILE A 563 -11.00 50.92 -10.29
C ILE A 563 -11.85 49.66 -10.45
N ALA A 564 -12.08 48.89 -9.37
CA ALA A 564 -12.92 47.71 -9.40
C ALA A 564 -14.36 48.01 -9.80
N ALA A 565 -14.97 49.03 -9.20
CA ALA A 565 -16.30 49.50 -9.56
C ALA A 565 -16.41 49.99 -11.02
N PHE A 566 -15.32 50.58 -11.56
CA PHE A 566 -15.26 50.98 -12.95
C PHE A 566 -15.17 49.77 -13.90
N LEU A 567 -14.34 48.78 -13.58
CA LEU A 567 -14.16 47.56 -14.37
C LEU A 567 -15.43 46.70 -14.42
N GLU A 568 -16.23 46.64 -13.37
CA GLU A 568 -17.51 45.94 -13.38
C GLU A 568 -18.49 46.45 -14.44
N LYS A 569 -18.44 47.74 -14.74
CA LYS A 569 -19.30 48.39 -15.72
C LYS A 569 -18.78 48.31 -17.17
N HIS A 570 -17.52 47.84 -17.37
CA HIS A 570 -16.87 47.89 -18.70
C HIS A 570 -16.31 46.52 -19.09
N THR A 571 -17.11 45.67 -19.72
CA THR A 571 -16.80 44.29 -20.07
C THR A 571 -15.48 44.11 -20.82
N ILE A 572 -15.15 44.97 -21.79
CA ILE A 572 -13.90 44.88 -22.57
C ILE A 572 -12.69 45.11 -21.69
N LEU A 573 -12.72 46.11 -20.80
CA LEU A 573 -11.63 46.39 -19.86
C LEU A 573 -11.49 45.30 -18.82
N LYS A 574 -12.61 44.72 -18.36
CA LYS A 574 -12.62 43.56 -17.48
C LYS A 574 -11.87 42.38 -18.06
N VAL A 575 -12.18 42.00 -19.32
CA VAL A 575 -11.53 40.91 -20.04
C VAL A 575 -10.03 41.17 -20.26
N THR A 576 -9.69 42.41 -20.65
CA THR A 576 -8.28 42.80 -20.83
C THR A 576 -7.50 42.70 -19.52
N THR A 577 -8.06 43.19 -18.42
CA THR A 577 -7.44 43.12 -17.09
C THR A 577 -7.32 41.67 -16.61
N MET A 578 -8.32 40.82 -16.90
CA MET A 578 -8.28 39.38 -16.63
C MET A 578 -7.06 38.72 -17.29
N PHE A 579 -6.80 39.06 -18.56
CA PHE A 579 -5.65 38.52 -19.29
C PHE A 579 -4.33 38.88 -18.60
N PHE A 580 -4.13 40.15 -18.21
CA PHE A 580 -2.91 40.58 -17.52
C PHE A 580 -2.75 39.98 -16.13
N LEU A 581 -3.83 39.90 -15.35
CA LEU A 581 -3.79 39.29 -14.03
C LEU A 581 -3.53 37.79 -14.12
N THR A 582 -4.09 37.09 -15.11
CA THR A 582 -3.83 35.67 -15.33
C THR A 582 -2.35 35.43 -15.65
N ALA A 583 -1.76 36.25 -16.51
CA ALA A 583 -0.32 36.17 -16.78
C ALA A 583 0.53 36.39 -15.49
N LEU A 584 0.13 37.37 -14.68
CA LEU A 584 0.81 37.62 -13.38
C LEU A 584 0.69 36.42 -12.42
N VAL A 585 -0.48 35.81 -12.33
CA VAL A 585 -0.70 34.60 -11.51
C VAL A 585 0.21 33.46 -11.98
N TYR A 586 0.34 33.24 -13.29
CA TYR A 586 1.27 32.23 -13.83
C TYR A 586 2.73 32.51 -13.50
N ILE A 587 3.16 33.77 -13.54
CA ILE A 587 4.52 34.17 -13.16
C ILE A 587 4.78 33.89 -11.69
N ILE A 588 3.80 34.17 -10.82
CA ILE A 588 3.90 33.92 -9.38
C ILE A 588 3.92 32.40 -9.09
N LYS A 589 3.06 31.64 -9.75
CA LYS A 589 2.92 30.19 -9.51
C LYS A 589 4.10 29.38 -10.07
N TYR A 590 4.72 29.84 -11.18
CA TYR A 590 5.77 29.12 -11.89
C TYR A 590 6.98 30.04 -12.20
N PRO A 591 7.69 30.55 -11.20
CA PRO A 591 8.74 31.56 -11.40
C PRO A 591 9.90 31.05 -12.25
N GLN A 592 10.25 29.78 -12.17
CA GLN A 592 11.34 29.19 -12.98
C GLN A 592 10.98 29.13 -14.48
N THR A 593 9.76 28.74 -14.82
CA THR A 593 9.30 28.73 -16.21
C THR A 593 9.15 30.14 -16.78
N ALA A 594 8.68 31.09 -15.97
CA ALA A 594 8.61 32.49 -16.36
C ALA A 594 10.00 33.07 -16.63
N LEU A 595 10.98 32.78 -15.78
CA LEU A 595 12.38 33.20 -15.98
C LEU A 595 12.98 32.59 -17.25
N LEU A 596 12.74 31.29 -17.50
CA LEU A 596 13.20 30.63 -18.73
C LEU A 596 12.61 31.27 -19.99
N LEU A 597 11.30 31.55 -20.00
CA LEU A 597 10.65 32.24 -21.11
C LEU A 597 11.20 33.64 -21.32
N LEU A 598 11.48 34.39 -20.25
CA LEU A 598 12.09 35.70 -20.31
C LEU A 598 13.48 35.63 -20.96
N VAL A 599 14.31 34.69 -20.53
CA VAL A 599 15.65 34.49 -21.10
C VAL A 599 15.57 34.13 -22.59
N LEU A 600 14.68 33.22 -22.96
CA LEU A 600 14.47 32.83 -24.37
C LEU A 600 14.00 34.01 -25.24
N THR A 601 13.08 34.85 -24.73
CA THR A 601 12.62 36.05 -25.44
C THR A 601 13.74 37.09 -25.59
N LEU A 602 14.56 37.33 -24.55
CA LEU A 602 15.71 38.22 -24.63
C LEU A 602 16.76 37.73 -25.62
N LEU A 603 17.05 36.43 -25.65
CA LEU A 603 17.94 35.79 -26.61
C LEU A 603 17.43 35.93 -28.05
N SER A 604 16.10 35.75 -28.25
CA SER A 604 15.48 35.93 -29.57
C SER A 604 15.56 37.40 -30.04
N LEU A 605 15.26 38.35 -29.16
CA LEU A 605 15.37 39.79 -29.45
C LEU A 605 16.81 40.19 -29.75
N TYR A 606 17.75 39.68 -29.00
CA TYR A 606 19.18 39.91 -29.27
C TYR A 606 19.58 39.34 -30.64
N SER A 607 19.12 38.14 -30.98
CA SER A 607 19.38 37.53 -32.29
C SER A 607 18.78 38.32 -33.47
N ILE A 608 17.55 38.85 -33.28
CA ILE A 608 16.91 39.74 -34.27
C ILE A 608 17.67 41.03 -34.42
N LYS A 609 18.10 41.66 -33.31
CA LYS A 609 18.91 42.89 -33.31
C LYS A 609 20.23 42.68 -34.04
N LYS A 610 20.92 41.56 -33.75
CA LYS A 610 22.17 41.18 -34.41
C LYS A 610 22.01 40.95 -35.93
N LYS A 611 20.90 40.30 -36.34
CA LYS A 611 20.54 40.12 -37.76
C LYS A 611 20.31 41.47 -38.44
N ARG A 612 19.57 42.39 -37.82
CA ARG A 612 19.29 43.72 -38.36
C ARG A 612 20.57 44.59 -38.48
N GLN A 613 21.51 44.45 -37.55
CA GLN A 613 22.80 45.14 -37.66
C GLN A 613 23.66 44.58 -38.80
N LYS A 614 23.64 43.24 -39.01
CA LYS A 614 24.37 42.60 -40.12
C LYS A 614 23.79 43.01 -41.49
N THR A 615 22.47 43.16 -41.60
CA THR A 615 21.79 43.58 -42.83
C THR A 615 22.06 45.08 -43.14
N ARG A 616 22.15 45.95 -42.12
CA ARG A 616 22.53 47.36 -42.29
C ARG A 616 24.00 47.56 -42.69
N GLY A 617 24.91 46.70 -42.15
CA GLY A 617 26.31 46.71 -42.53
C GLY A 617 26.56 46.27 -43.99
N VAL A 618 25.76 45.36 -44.51
CA VAL A 618 25.83 44.92 -45.93
C VAL A 618 25.29 45.99 -46.87
N SER A 619 24.25 46.76 -46.45
CA SER A 619 23.68 47.84 -47.28
C SER A 619 24.67 49.03 -47.43
N SER A 620 25.47 49.31 -46.42
CA SER A 620 26.49 50.39 -46.46
C SER A 620 27.75 50.02 -47.29
N ILE A 621 28.00 48.73 -47.51
CA ILE A 621 29.12 48.26 -48.36
C ILE A 621 28.72 48.31 -49.87
N VAL A 622 27.44 48.12 -50.19
CA VAL A 622 26.94 48.13 -51.56
C VAL A 622 26.78 49.57 -52.11
N GLU A 623 26.61 50.57 -51.25
CA GLU A 623 26.55 52.01 -51.69
C GLU A 623 27.90 52.62 -51.95
N ASN A 624 29.04 52.06 -51.49
CA ASN A 624 30.38 52.58 -51.74
C ASN A 624 31.06 52.03 -53.01
N GLU A 625 30.42 51.15 -53.77
CA GLU A 625 30.97 50.61 -55.02
C GLU A 625 30.31 51.22 -56.31
N LYS A 626 29.52 52.29 -56.18
CA LYS A 626 29.02 53.01 -57.33
C LYS A 626 29.37 54.49 -57.32
N GLY A 627 30.57 54.78 -57.86
CA GLY A 627 30.94 56.14 -58.29
C GLY A 627 32.43 56.23 -58.60
N PRO A 628 32.83 57.09 -59.52
CA PRO A 628 32.24 57.48 -60.80
C PRO A 628 32.88 56.75 -62.00
#